data_19a1b9015381d6ef90fcacaf04e348ea
#
_entry.id   19a1b9015381d6ef90fcacaf04e348ea
#
_cell.length_a   1.000
_cell.length_b   1.000
_cell.length_c   1.000
_cell.angle_alpha   90.00
_cell.angle_beta   90.00
_cell.angle_gamma   90.00
#
_symmetry.space_group_name_H-M   'P 1'
#
loop_
_entity.id
_entity.type
_entity.pdbx_description
1 polymer ?
#
loop_
_entity_poly.entity_id
_entity_poly.type
_entity_poly.pdbx_seq_one_letter_code
_entity_poly.pdbx_strand_id
1 'polypeptide(L)'
;MPKISNYIGVDLSKEVINYCKNSINYEWATFARGYQPPYKVDFTILSGTLNYAVTDRVELWEKQVLNCLEKCWEKSCVSLIFNLQVCKNVSWISDDKIYFAEPNRMKEICENKFGKTTYISNTLLPDDGTFVVLRGN
;
A
#
# COMPACT_ATOMS: atom_id res chain seq x y z
N MET A 1 -0.21 24.81 6.09
CA MET A 1 0.12 23.40 5.92
C MET A 1 -0.69 22.59 6.92
N PRO A 2 -1.43 21.58 6.52
CA PRO A 2 -2.12 20.71 7.48
C PRO A 2 -1.07 20.01 8.35
N LYS A 3 -1.29 20.03 9.66
CA LYS A 3 -0.41 19.33 10.61
C LYS A 3 -0.88 17.88 10.74
N ILE A 4 0.06 16.93 10.67
CA ILE A 4 -0.19 15.56 11.08
C ILE A 4 -0.40 15.56 12.59
N SER A 5 -1.60 15.19 13.03
CA SER A 5 -1.94 15.12 14.46
C SER A 5 -1.62 13.75 15.06
N ASN A 6 -1.67 12.71 14.23
CA ASN A 6 -1.42 11.34 14.62
C ASN A 6 -0.76 10.56 13.48
N TYR A 7 0.21 9.74 13.81
CA TYR A 7 0.84 8.79 12.91
C TYR A 7 0.92 7.42 13.58
N ILE A 8 0.57 6.38 12.84
CA ILE A 8 0.82 5.01 13.26
C ILE A 8 1.62 4.26 12.19
N GLY A 9 2.82 3.86 12.53
CA GLY A 9 3.65 2.95 11.73
C GLY A 9 3.29 1.49 12.02
N VAL A 10 3.05 0.72 10.97
CA VAL A 10 2.67 -0.70 11.08
C VAL A 10 3.62 -1.54 10.25
N ASP A 11 4.15 -2.60 10.83
CA ASP A 11 5.02 -3.57 10.18
C ASP A 11 4.81 -4.96 10.77
N LEU A 12 5.04 -6.01 9.97
CA LEU A 12 4.99 -7.41 10.43
C LEU A 12 6.21 -7.78 11.28
N SER A 13 7.35 -7.12 11.05
CA SER A 13 8.60 -7.37 11.76
C SER A 13 8.57 -6.77 13.17
N LYS A 14 8.72 -7.64 14.16
CA LYS A 14 8.88 -7.23 15.56
C LYS A 14 10.12 -6.37 15.76
N GLU A 15 11.20 -6.70 15.05
CA GLU A 15 12.48 -6.01 15.10
C GLU A 15 12.36 -4.58 14.58
N VAL A 16 11.69 -4.39 13.44
CA VAL A 16 11.43 -3.07 12.86
C VAL A 16 10.59 -2.23 13.82
N ILE A 17 9.52 -2.78 14.36
CA ILE A 17 8.66 -2.06 15.31
C ILE A 17 9.42 -1.68 16.58
N ASN A 18 10.23 -2.57 17.14
CA ASN A 18 11.06 -2.27 18.32
C ASN A 18 12.08 -1.17 18.01
N TYR A 19 12.73 -1.23 16.85
CA TYR A 19 13.65 -0.19 16.41
C TYR A 19 12.95 1.17 16.31
N CYS A 20 11.79 1.23 15.67
CA CYS A 20 11.02 2.48 15.53
C CYS A 20 10.62 3.05 16.90
N LYS A 21 10.12 2.20 17.81
CA LYS A 21 9.75 2.62 19.17
C LYS A 21 10.93 3.19 19.98
N ASN A 22 12.13 2.66 19.76
CA ASN A 22 13.33 3.12 20.47
C ASN A 22 13.97 4.36 19.84
N SER A 23 13.78 4.56 18.52
CA SER A 23 14.48 5.58 17.74
C SER A 23 13.63 6.82 17.45
N ILE A 24 12.30 6.71 17.48
CA ILE A 24 11.37 7.78 17.10
C ILE A 24 10.53 8.17 18.31
N ASN A 25 10.83 9.33 18.88
CA ASN A 25 10.24 9.84 20.12
C ASN A 25 9.36 11.08 19.90
N TYR A 26 8.43 10.99 18.95
CA TYR A 26 7.41 12.03 18.76
C TYR A 26 6.11 11.62 19.46
N GLU A 27 5.50 12.50 20.23
CA GLU A 27 4.24 12.25 20.95
C GLU A 27 3.09 11.85 20.03
N TRP A 28 3.13 12.33 18.80
CA TRP A 28 2.12 12.05 17.76
C TRP A 28 2.39 10.76 16.95
N ALA A 29 3.52 10.07 17.20
CA ALA A 29 3.90 8.86 16.46
C ALA A 29 3.82 7.62 17.36
N THR A 30 3.10 6.60 16.90
CA THR A 30 3.00 5.29 17.54
C THR A 30 3.33 4.18 16.56
N PHE A 31 3.65 2.99 17.05
CA PHE A 31 4.06 1.86 16.22
C PHE A 31 3.42 0.58 16.71
N ALA A 32 2.87 -0.21 15.80
CA ALA A 32 2.21 -1.47 16.11
C ALA A 32 2.60 -2.57 15.11
N ARG A 33 2.68 -3.80 15.59
CA ARG A 33 2.89 -4.96 14.74
C ARG A 33 1.58 -5.34 14.05
N GLY A 34 1.62 -5.53 12.73
CA GLY A 34 0.46 -5.92 11.93
C GLY A 34 0.64 -5.62 10.45
N TYR A 35 -0.41 -5.73 9.68
CA TYR A 35 -0.45 -5.48 8.23
C TYR A 35 -1.57 -4.50 7.82
N GLN A 36 -2.28 -3.94 8.77
CA GLN A 36 -3.32 -2.93 8.56
C GLN A 36 -3.35 -1.96 9.74
N PRO A 37 -3.91 -0.76 9.59
CA PRO A 37 -4.13 0.12 10.74
C PRO A 37 -4.99 -0.57 11.81
N PRO A 38 -4.64 -0.50 13.10
CA PRO A 38 -5.40 -1.15 14.17
C PRO A 38 -6.75 -0.48 14.46
N TYR A 39 -6.94 0.76 14.00
CA TYR A 39 -8.15 1.56 14.12
C TYR A 39 -8.37 2.41 12.88
N LYS A 40 -9.50 3.11 12.80
CA LYS A 40 -9.81 4.04 11.71
C LYS A 40 -8.80 5.19 11.67
N VAL A 41 -8.31 5.49 10.46
CA VAL A 41 -7.39 6.60 10.16
C VAL A 41 -7.91 7.36 8.95
N ASP A 42 -7.52 8.60 8.78
CA ASP A 42 -7.91 9.37 7.58
C ASP A 42 -7.24 8.80 6.33
N PHE A 43 -5.94 8.56 6.41
CA PHE A 43 -5.13 8.09 5.27
C PHE A 43 -4.36 6.83 5.66
N THR A 44 -4.40 5.83 4.80
CA THR A 44 -3.48 4.68 4.87
C THR A 44 -2.53 4.74 3.69
N ILE A 45 -1.23 4.59 3.97
CA ILE A 45 -0.17 4.62 2.96
C ILE A 45 0.63 3.31 3.03
N LEU A 46 0.72 2.61 1.90
CA LEU A 46 1.57 1.43 1.75
C LEU A 46 2.66 1.76 0.70
N SER A 47 3.89 1.94 1.17
CA SER A 47 5.04 2.24 0.30
C SER A 47 5.99 1.07 0.26
N GLY A 48 6.18 0.47 -0.92
CA GLY A 48 7.04 -0.69 -1.13
C GLY A 48 6.56 -2.00 -0.50
N THR A 49 5.42 -2.00 0.15
CA THR A 49 4.91 -3.11 0.99
C THR A 49 4.49 -4.33 0.18
N LEU A 50 3.97 -4.13 -1.02
CA LEU A 50 3.31 -5.16 -1.83
C LEU A 50 4.12 -5.62 -3.05
N ASN A 51 5.36 -5.16 -3.17
CA ASN A 51 6.20 -5.45 -4.32
C ASN A 51 6.87 -6.83 -4.27
N TYR A 52 7.05 -7.41 -3.07
CA TYR A 52 7.72 -8.69 -2.91
C TYR A 52 6.72 -9.82 -2.79
N ALA A 53 6.61 -10.64 -3.83
CA ALA A 53 5.69 -11.76 -3.88
C ALA A 53 6.26 -12.98 -3.13
N VAL A 54 5.40 -13.69 -2.40
CA VAL A 54 5.76 -14.94 -1.72
C VAL A 54 5.46 -16.20 -2.56
N THR A 55 5.04 -16.01 -3.80
CA THR A 55 4.67 -17.07 -4.74
C THR A 55 5.08 -16.68 -6.15
N ASP A 56 5.25 -17.65 -7.04
CA ASP A 56 5.49 -17.44 -8.48
C ASP A 56 4.19 -17.24 -9.28
N ARG A 57 3.04 -17.46 -8.67
CA ARG A 57 1.73 -17.38 -9.33
C ARG A 57 1.13 -16.00 -9.15
N VAL A 58 1.03 -15.25 -10.25
CA VAL A 58 0.49 -13.89 -10.29
C VAL A 58 -0.90 -13.82 -9.66
N GLU A 59 -1.81 -14.72 -10.03
CA GLU A 59 -3.20 -14.70 -9.54
C GLU A 59 -3.29 -14.86 -8.02
N LEU A 60 -2.43 -15.71 -7.45
CA LEU A 60 -2.39 -15.91 -6.00
C LEU A 60 -1.82 -14.71 -5.29
N TRP A 61 -0.78 -14.09 -5.84
CA TRP A 61 -0.20 -12.89 -5.25
C TRP A 61 -1.16 -11.70 -5.35
N GLU A 62 -1.78 -11.48 -6.51
CA GLU A 62 -2.79 -10.43 -6.66
C GLU A 62 -3.95 -10.57 -5.68
N LYS A 63 -4.39 -11.80 -5.43
CA LYS A 63 -5.41 -12.06 -4.40
C LYS A 63 -4.95 -11.62 -3.01
N GLN A 64 -3.69 -11.84 -2.65
CA GLN A 64 -3.12 -11.38 -1.38
C GLN A 64 -2.99 -9.85 -1.34
N VAL A 65 -2.54 -9.24 -2.43
CA VAL A 65 -2.48 -7.77 -2.57
C VAL A 65 -3.85 -7.16 -2.36
N LEU A 66 -4.86 -7.63 -3.07
CA LEU A 66 -6.23 -7.12 -2.97
C LEU A 66 -6.84 -7.33 -1.59
N ASN A 67 -6.59 -8.46 -0.95
CA ASN A 67 -7.03 -8.71 0.42
C ASN A 67 -6.38 -7.75 1.43
N CYS A 68 -5.10 -7.46 1.27
CA CYS A 68 -4.40 -6.46 2.10
C CYS A 68 -4.98 -5.05 1.88
N LEU A 69 -5.17 -4.66 0.61
CA LEU A 69 -5.75 -3.37 0.26
C LEU A 69 -7.18 -3.22 0.79
N GLU A 70 -8.01 -4.26 0.72
CA GLU A 70 -9.37 -4.26 1.26
C GLU A 70 -9.39 -3.99 2.76
N LYS A 71 -8.55 -4.68 3.52
CA LYS A 71 -8.43 -4.48 4.97
C LYS A 71 -7.93 -3.08 5.33
N CYS A 72 -6.98 -2.56 4.57
CA CYS A 72 -6.52 -1.18 4.73
C CYS A 72 -7.61 -0.17 4.34
N TRP A 73 -8.36 -0.44 3.27
CA TRP A 73 -9.49 0.39 2.83
C TRP A 73 -10.60 0.48 3.87
N GLU A 74 -10.95 -0.63 4.51
CA GLU A 74 -11.93 -0.64 5.61
C GLU A 74 -11.54 0.28 6.76
N LYS A 75 -10.25 0.50 6.98
CA LYS A 75 -9.71 1.40 8.02
C LYS A 75 -9.48 2.84 7.57
N SER A 76 -9.50 3.11 6.27
CA SER A 76 -9.22 4.44 5.70
C SER A 76 -10.51 5.26 5.58
N CYS A 77 -10.59 6.41 6.25
CA CYS A 77 -11.77 7.28 6.22
C CYS A 77 -11.79 8.22 5.00
N VAL A 78 -10.63 8.61 4.48
CA VAL A 78 -10.50 9.56 3.37
C VAL A 78 -9.87 8.90 2.15
N SER A 79 -8.68 8.31 2.29
CA SER A 79 -7.95 7.74 1.16
C SER A 79 -7.06 6.57 1.55
N LEU A 80 -6.94 5.64 0.61
CA LEU A 80 -5.91 4.59 0.59
C LEU A 80 -4.92 4.90 -0.53
N ILE A 81 -3.64 4.96 -0.19
CA ILE A 81 -2.55 5.28 -1.12
C ILE A 81 -1.55 4.13 -1.09
N PHE A 82 -1.17 3.63 -2.24
CA PHE A 82 -0.15 2.59 -2.33
C PHE A 82 0.66 2.70 -3.61
N ASN A 83 1.89 2.20 -3.59
CA ASN A 83 2.68 2.05 -4.80
C ASN A 83 2.93 0.58 -5.11
N LEU A 84 3.12 0.30 -6.39
CA LEU A 84 3.55 -0.98 -6.93
C LEU A 84 4.63 -0.76 -7.99
N GLN A 85 5.49 -1.75 -8.17
CA GLN A 85 6.24 -1.85 -9.42
C GLN A 85 5.24 -2.10 -10.55
N VAL A 86 5.44 -1.45 -11.69
CA VAL A 86 4.49 -1.49 -12.82
C VAL A 86 5.16 -1.94 -14.11
N CYS A 87 4.38 -2.50 -15.00
CA CYS A 87 4.79 -2.95 -16.32
C CYS A 87 3.84 -2.45 -17.41
N LYS A 88 4.23 -2.61 -18.68
CA LYS A 88 3.46 -2.06 -19.80
C LYS A 88 2.31 -2.95 -20.29
N ASN A 89 2.43 -4.27 -20.19
CA ASN A 89 1.51 -5.20 -20.86
C ASN A 89 0.72 -6.07 -19.88
N VAL A 90 1.34 -7.13 -19.36
CA VAL A 90 0.69 -8.12 -18.51
C VAL A 90 1.43 -8.21 -17.18
N SER A 91 0.70 -8.19 -16.09
CA SER A 91 1.28 -8.36 -14.75
C SER A 91 2.09 -9.65 -14.65
N TRP A 92 3.24 -9.58 -14.02
CA TRP A 92 4.16 -10.70 -13.89
C TRP A 92 4.97 -10.64 -12.59
N ILE A 93 5.64 -11.73 -12.26
CA ILE A 93 6.54 -11.83 -11.11
C ILE A 93 7.91 -12.23 -11.63
N SER A 94 8.96 -11.49 -11.27
CA SER A 94 10.32 -11.78 -11.65
C SER A 94 10.92 -12.96 -10.91
N ASP A 95 12.08 -13.47 -11.36
CA ASP A 95 12.82 -14.53 -10.66
C ASP A 95 13.21 -14.11 -9.23
N ASP A 96 13.46 -12.81 -9.01
CA ASP A 96 13.73 -12.22 -7.69
C ASP A 96 12.46 -11.96 -6.86
N LYS A 97 11.30 -12.49 -7.29
CA LYS A 97 10.02 -12.34 -6.61
C LYS A 97 9.45 -10.92 -6.58
N ILE A 98 9.88 -10.06 -7.47
CA ILE A 98 9.29 -8.73 -7.59
C ILE A 98 8.03 -8.81 -8.47
N TYR A 99 6.92 -8.33 -7.94
CA TYR A 99 5.64 -8.24 -8.63
C TYR A 99 5.56 -6.94 -9.42
N PHE A 100 5.25 -7.05 -10.70
CA PHE A 100 5.01 -5.93 -11.60
C PHE A 100 3.54 -5.94 -12.03
N ALA A 101 2.80 -4.91 -11.66
CA ALA A 101 1.39 -4.77 -12.00
C ALA A 101 1.18 -4.04 -13.32
N GLU A 102 0.23 -4.47 -14.13
CA GLU A 102 -0.28 -3.64 -15.24
C GLU A 102 -1.19 -2.55 -14.64
N PRO A 103 -0.82 -1.25 -14.79
CA PRO A 103 -1.42 -0.19 -13.99
C PRO A 103 -2.89 0.11 -14.33
N ASN A 104 -3.29 0.02 -15.60
CA ASN A 104 -4.68 0.30 -15.98
C ASN A 104 -5.62 -0.76 -15.43
N ARG A 105 -5.23 -2.03 -15.49
CA ARG A 105 -5.98 -3.14 -14.90
C ARG A 105 -6.07 -3.01 -13.38
N MET A 106 -4.99 -2.68 -12.71
CA MET A 106 -4.99 -2.49 -11.25
C MET A 106 -5.89 -1.32 -10.85
N LYS A 107 -5.81 -0.20 -11.57
CA LYS A 107 -6.70 0.95 -11.38
C LYS A 107 -8.17 0.56 -11.51
N GLU A 108 -8.53 -0.16 -12.58
CA GLU A 108 -9.91 -0.62 -12.81
C GLU A 108 -10.41 -1.53 -11.69
N ILE A 109 -9.58 -2.47 -11.22
CA ILE A 109 -9.92 -3.34 -10.10
C ILE A 109 -10.20 -2.51 -8.83
N CYS A 110 -9.36 -1.52 -8.54
CA CYS A 110 -9.53 -0.65 -7.37
C CYS A 110 -10.79 0.21 -7.49
N GLU A 111 -11.10 0.74 -8.68
CA GLU A 111 -12.34 1.50 -8.92
C GLU A 111 -13.59 0.65 -8.69
N ASN A 112 -13.57 -0.59 -9.15
CA ASN A 112 -14.71 -1.51 -9.00
C ASN A 112 -14.89 -1.99 -7.56
N LYS A 113 -13.80 -2.19 -6.81
CA LYS A 113 -13.85 -2.75 -5.45
C LYS A 113 -13.94 -1.70 -4.34
N PHE A 114 -13.30 -0.56 -4.51
CA PHE A 114 -13.09 0.40 -3.43
C PHE A 114 -13.71 1.75 -3.73
N GLY A 115 -13.16 2.50 -4.67
CA GLY A 115 -13.62 3.84 -4.97
C GLY A 115 -12.82 4.47 -6.10
N LYS A 116 -13.10 5.75 -6.38
CA LYS A 116 -12.42 6.50 -7.43
C LYS A 116 -10.90 6.40 -7.27
N THR A 117 -10.23 5.87 -8.29
CA THR A 117 -8.80 5.61 -8.27
C THR A 117 -8.07 6.45 -9.30
N THR A 118 -7.00 7.11 -8.87
CA THR A 118 -6.07 7.83 -9.74
C THR A 118 -4.74 7.07 -9.76
N TYR A 119 -4.20 6.85 -10.95
CA TYR A 119 -2.86 6.32 -11.16
C TYR A 119 -1.90 7.46 -11.48
N ILE A 120 -0.77 7.51 -10.80
CA ILE A 120 0.28 8.52 -10.96
C ILE A 120 1.57 7.80 -11.34
N SER A 121 2.04 8.05 -12.56
CA SER A 121 3.34 7.58 -13.04
C SER A 121 4.47 8.50 -12.54
N ASN A 122 5.65 7.95 -12.42
CA ASN A 122 6.85 8.71 -12.04
C ASN A 122 7.86 8.68 -13.18
N THR A 123 8.21 9.86 -13.72
CA THR A 123 9.18 9.96 -14.82
C THR A 123 10.61 9.63 -14.42
N LEU A 124 10.96 9.83 -13.16
CA LEU A 124 12.29 9.51 -12.62
C LEU A 124 12.41 8.02 -12.21
N LEU A 125 11.29 7.39 -11.90
CA LEU A 125 11.19 5.97 -11.56
C LEU A 125 10.08 5.34 -12.40
N PRO A 126 10.33 5.05 -13.68
CA PRO A 126 9.28 4.66 -14.64
C PRO A 126 8.62 3.32 -14.31
N ASP A 127 9.29 2.47 -13.54
CA ASP A 127 8.78 1.18 -13.09
C ASP A 127 8.04 1.27 -11.74
N ASP A 128 7.91 2.45 -11.15
CA ASP A 128 7.16 2.68 -9.91
C ASP A 128 5.91 3.52 -10.18
N GLY A 129 4.76 3.04 -9.74
CA GLY A 129 3.49 3.70 -9.92
C GLY A 129 2.72 3.85 -8.61
N THR A 130 2.10 5.01 -8.41
CA THR A 130 1.30 5.31 -7.23
C THR A 130 -0.18 5.29 -7.56
N PHE A 131 -0.97 4.62 -6.74
CA PHE A 131 -2.41 4.55 -6.81
C PHE A 131 -3.02 5.30 -5.62
N VAL A 132 -3.95 6.18 -5.89
CA VAL A 132 -4.69 6.96 -4.88
C VAL A 132 -6.16 6.59 -5.01
N VAL A 133 -6.69 5.93 -3.99
CA VAL A 133 -8.11 5.54 -3.91
C VAL A 133 -8.81 6.48 -2.95
N LEU A 134 -9.83 7.19 -3.43
CA LEU A 134 -10.59 8.16 -2.66
C LEU A 134 -11.93 7.59 -2.22
N ARG A 135 -12.28 7.81 -0.96
CA ARG A 135 -13.64 7.61 -0.49
C ARG A 135 -14.56 8.72 -1.04
N GLY A 136 -15.67 8.32 -1.61
CA GLY A 136 -16.72 9.27 -1.98
C GLY A 136 -17.33 9.96 -0.73
N ASN A 137 -17.72 11.22 -0.91
CA ASN A 137 -18.47 11.97 0.11
C ASN A 137 -19.87 11.37 0.31
#